data_34399cafe9f57dc3c50503a7f6282b62
#
_entry.id   34399cafe9f57dc3c50503a7f6282b62
#
_cell.length_a   1.000
_cell.length_b   1.000
_cell.length_c   1.000
_cell.angle_alpha   90.00
_cell.angle_beta   90.00
_cell.angle_gamma   90.00
#
_symmetry.space_group_name_H-M   'P 1'
#
loop_
_entity.id
_entity.type
_entity.pdbx_description
1 polymer ?
#
loop_
_entity_poly.entity_id
_entity_poly.type
_entity_poly.pdbx_seq_one_letter_code
_entity_poly.pdbx_strand_id
1 'polypeptide(L)'
;VGGWSEGSGYFVGSSATPENGEIMPAAAPGKVRHTGRSERTTIRGTTHKRSHGWTTWRNVYHYTTARLEHYPPYSGVITTSGQQWGWHGTEAKTNWTAFNPHLPSSGVGRARTYYGK
;
A
#
# COMPACT_ATOMS: atom_id res chain seq x y z
N VAL A 1 7.34 -9.30 1.29
CA VAL A 1 8.60 -9.01 0.72
C VAL A 1 8.46 -8.27 -0.61
N GLY A 2 7.49 -7.46 -0.69
CA GLY A 2 7.22 -6.61 -1.83
C GLY A 2 6.08 -5.70 -1.51
N GLY A 3 5.52 -5.07 -2.54
CA GLY A 3 4.40 -4.16 -2.35
C GLY A 3 4.07 -3.36 -3.58
N TRP A 4 3.40 -2.26 -3.36
CA TRP A 4 2.96 -1.35 -4.40
C TRP A 4 3.12 0.09 -3.91
N SER A 5 3.45 0.99 -4.83
CA SER A 5 3.60 2.40 -4.55
C SER A 5 2.86 3.21 -5.60
N GLU A 6 2.02 4.13 -5.15
CA GLU A 6 1.33 5.06 -6.04
C GLU A 6 2.36 5.81 -6.88
N GLY A 7 2.17 5.81 -8.19
CA GLY A 7 3.07 6.50 -9.12
C GLY A 7 4.25 5.66 -9.59
N SER A 8 4.67 4.66 -8.82
CA SER A 8 5.84 3.83 -9.18
C SER A 8 5.46 2.41 -9.55
N GLY A 9 4.31 1.93 -9.07
CA GLY A 9 3.85 0.57 -9.35
C GLY A 9 4.34 -0.45 -8.34
N TYR A 10 4.35 -1.70 -8.76
CA TYR A 10 4.68 -2.83 -7.90
C TYR A 10 6.18 -3.03 -7.77
N PHE A 11 6.62 -3.55 -6.62
CA PHE A 11 8.02 -3.88 -6.40
C PHE A 11 8.14 -5.18 -5.62
N VAL A 12 9.28 -5.83 -5.75
CA VAL A 12 9.57 -7.12 -5.11
C VAL A 12 10.88 -7.02 -4.36
N GLY A 13 10.88 -7.51 -3.14
CA GLY A 13 12.07 -7.52 -2.32
C GLY A 13 12.58 -6.14 -2.00
N SER A 14 13.87 -6.03 -1.77
CA SER A 14 14.50 -4.76 -1.46
C SER A 14 14.88 -3.97 -2.71
N SER A 15 14.89 -4.62 -3.86
CA SER A 15 15.14 -3.91 -5.11
C SER A 15 13.82 -3.38 -5.60
N ALA A 16 13.64 -2.08 -5.55
CA ALA A 16 12.42 -1.47 -6.01
C ALA A 16 12.37 -1.54 -7.53
N THR A 17 11.96 -2.68 -8.06
CA THR A 17 11.73 -2.83 -9.49
C THR A 17 10.25 -2.70 -9.71
N PRO A 18 9.79 -1.55 -10.19
CA PRO A 18 8.35 -1.34 -10.37
C PRO A 18 7.83 -2.27 -11.46
N GLU A 19 6.72 -2.88 -11.16
CA GLU A 19 5.92 -3.56 -12.15
C GLU A 19 4.95 -2.54 -12.69
N ASN A 20 4.83 -2.39 -13.96
CA ASN A 20 4.12 -1.32 -14.65
C ASN A 20 2.63 -1.19 -14.28
N GLY A 21 2.32 -1.06 -13.00
CA GLY A 21 0.96 -0.91 -12.55
C GLY A 21 0.13 -2.19 -12.61
N GLU A 22 0.74 -3.27 -12.98
CA GLU A 22 0.06 -4.55 -13.08
C GLU A 22 0.04 -5.27 -11.74
N ILE A 23 -0.88 -6.21 -11.60
CA ILE A 23 -0.87 -7.12 -10.47
C ILE A 23 0.43 -7.89 -10.51
N MET A 24 1.11 -7.96 -9.38
CA MET A 24 2.37 -8.67 -9.30
C MET A 24 2.18 -10.10 -9.78
N PRO A 25 2.99 -10.54 -10.74
CA PRO A 25 2.89 -11.91 -11.22
C PRO A 25 3.17 -12.88 -10.09
N ALA A 26 2.56 -14.05 -10.21
CA ALA A 26 2.80 -15.12 -9.27
C ALA A 26 4.28 -15.51 -9.38
N ALA A 27 5.05 -15.10 -8.39
CA ALA A 27 6.44 -15.46 -8.36
C ALA A 27 6.55 -16.82 -7.71
N ALA A 28 7.23 -17.71 -8.30
CA ALA A 28 7.69 -18.91 -7.66
C ALA A 28 6.66 -19.66 -6.79
N PRO A 29 7.05 -20.76 -6.16
CA PRO A 29 6.15 -21.53 -5.31
C PRO A 29 5.52 -20.64 -4.24
N GLY A 30 4.25 -20.78 -4.02
CA GLY A 30 3.52 -19.92 -3.15
C GLY A 30 2.68 -18.91 -3.92
N LYS A 31 3.09 -18.59 -5.12
CA LYS A 31 2.29 -17.79 -6.06
C LYS A 31 1.58 -16.62 -5.40
N VAL A 32 2.36 -15.76 -4.78
CA VAL A 32 1.81 -14.59 -4.12
C VAL A 32 1.22 -13.62 -5.15
N ARG A 33 0.05 -13.08 -4.83
CA ARG A 33 -0.57 -12.03 -5.61
C ARG A 33 -0.81 -10.85 -4.70
N HIS A 34 -0.48 -9.68 -5.16
CA HIS A 34 -0.64 -8.46 -4.37
C HIS A 34 -1.29 -7.37 -5.22
N THR A 35 -2.26 -6.69 -4.64
CA THR A 35 -2.92 -5.56 -5.28
C THR A 35 -2.89 -4.38 -4.31
N GLY A 36 -2.46 -3.24 -4.80
CA GLY A 36 -2.49 -2.00 -4.04
C GLY A 36 -3.23 -0.92 -4.79
N ARG A 37 -3.86 -0.01 -4.07
CA ARG A 37 -4.54 1.12 -4.70
C ARG A 37 -4.68 2.27 -3.71
N SER A 38 -4.80 3.47 -4.26
CA SER A 38 -5.22 4.63 -3.49
C SER A 38 -6.71 4.84 -3.70
N GLU A 39 -7.39 5.21 -2.63
CA GLU A 39 -8.82 5.47 -2.67
C GLU A 39 -9.09 6.87 -2.13
N ARG A 40 -10.08 7.53 -2.69
CA ARG A 40 -10.45 8.88 -2.29
C ARG A 40 -11.95 8.95 -2.07
N THR A 41 -12.33 9.82 -1.13
CA THR A 41 -13.73 10.12 -0.87
C THR A 41 -13.84 11.53 -0.34
N THR A 42 -15.04 12.08 -0.38
CA THR A 42 -15.31 13.40 0.17
C THR A 42 -16.16 13.24 1.42
N ILE A 43 -15.67 13.75 2.53
CA ILE A 43 -16.39 13.73 3.80
C ILE A 43 -16.55 15.18 4.25
N ARG A 44 -17.80 15.64 4.38
CA ARG A 44 -18.11 17.01 4.80
C ARG A 44 -17.37 18.05 3.97
N GLY A 45 -17.32 17.84 2.65
CA GLY A 45 -16.68 18.77 1.74
C GLY A 45 -15.16 18.69 1.66
N THR A 46 -14.53 17.82 2.43
CA THR A 46 -13.09 17.68 2.42
C THR A 46 -12.69 16.36 1.78
N THR A 47 -11.71 16.41 0.89
CA THR A 47 -11.18 15.20 0.27
C THR A 47 -10.38 14.39 1.28
N HIS A 48 -10.67 13.11 1.33
CA HIS A 48 -9.94 12.15 2.16
C HIS A 48 -9.34 11.10 1.27
N LYS A 49 -8.21 10.54 1.71
CA LYS A 49 -7.49 9.51 0.98
C LYS A 49 -7.13 8.37 1.91
N ARG A 50 -7.05 7.18 1.36
CA ARG A 50 -6.49 6.03 2.08
C ARG A 50 -5.73 5.13 1.13
N SER A 51 -4.84 4.34 1.70
CA SER A 51 -4.14 3.28 1.01
C SER A 51 -4.85 1.96 1.32
N HIS A 52 -4.95 1.10 0.33
CA HIS A 52 -5.67 -0.16 0.45
C HIS A 52 -4.88 -1.26 -0.27
N GLY A 53 -4.61 -2.35 0.41
CA GLY A 53 -3.85 -3.45 -0.15
C GLY A 53 -4.47 -4.80 0.13
N TRP A 54 -4.25 -5.72 -0.81
CA TRP A 54 -4.71 -7.11 -0.69
C TRP A 54 -3.56 -8.01 -1.09
N THR A 55 -3.42 -9.12 -0.38
CA THR A 55 -2.43 -10.14 -0.72
C THR A 55 -3.08 -11.51 -0.62
N THR A 56 -2.92 -12.30 -1.66
CA THR A 56 -3.33 -13.70 -1.66
C THR A 56 -2.10 -14.56 -1.75
N TRP A 57 -1.91 -15.42 -0.78
CA TRP A 57 -0.73 -16.30 -0.73
C TRP A 57 -1.15 -17.62 -0.08
N ARG A 58 -1.61 -18.52 -0.91
CA ARG A 58 -2.21 -19.76 -0.43
C ARG A 58 -1.22 -20.59 0.37
N ASN A 59 -1.72 -21.11 1.51
CA ASN A 59 -0.94 -21.98 2.40
C ASN A 59 0.27 -21.30 3.03
N VAL A 60 0.30 -19.96 3.04
CA VAL A 60 1.38 -19.20 3.65
C VAL A 60 0.81 -18.21 4.65
N TYR A 61 1.34 -18.23 5.84
CA TYR A 61 1.01 -17.21 6.84
C TYR A 61 1.77 -15.94 6.47
N HIS A 62 1.05 -14.88 6.18
CA HIS A 62 1.65 -13.66 5.63
C HIS A 62 0.89 -12.42 6.12
N TYR A 63 1.41 -11.25 5.78
CA TYR A 63 0.77 -10.00 6.14
C TYR A 63 0.62 -9.08 4.94
N THR A 64 -0.32 -8.14 5.07
CA THR A 64 -0.44 -6.96 4.22
C THR A 64 -0.41 -5.73 5.11
N THR A 65 0.25 -4.68 4.66
CA THR A 65 0.27 -3.38 5.33
C THR A 65 -0.08 -2.29 4.33
N ALA A 66 -0.92 -1.36 4.74
CA ALA A 66 -1.22 -0.18 3.94
C ALA A 66 -0.69 1.06 4.66
N ARG A 67 -0.13 2.01 3.91
CA ARG A 67 0.41 3.25 4.47
C ARG A 67 0.14 4.41 3.54
N LEU A 68 0.02 5.60 4.13
CA LEU A 68 0.21 6.86 3.43
C LEU A 68 1.55 7.40 3.89
N GLU A 69 2.43 7.70 2.93
CA GLU A 69 3.80 8.13 3.22
C GLU A 69 4.07 9.46 2.52
N HIS A 70 5.03 10.19 3.05
CA HIS A 70 5.44 11.44 2.41
C HIS A 70 6.15 11.17 1.09
N TYR A 71 5.97 12.08 0.13
CA TYR A 71 6.72 12.05 -1.12
C TYR A 71 8.16 12.50 -0.89
N PRO A 72 9.13 11.93 -1.63
CA PRO A 72 10.49 12.45 -1.61
C PRO A 72 10.53 13.93 -1.99
N PRO A 73 11.45 14.73 -1.45
CA PRO A 73 12.55 14.36 -0.57
C PRO A 73 12.15 14.17 0.89
N TYR A 74 10.90 14.31 1.20
CA TYR A 74 10.42 14.09 2.55
C TYR A 74 10.33 12.59 2.82
N SER A 75 10.34 12.22 4.08
CA SER A 75 10.24 10.83 4.48
C SER A 75 9.31 10.69 5.67
N GLY A 76 8.89 9.46 5.92
CA GLY A 76 8.05 9.16 7.06
C GLY A 76 6.66 8.70 6.67
N VAL A 77 5.98 8.12 7.64
CA VAL A 77 4.65 7.55 7.49
C VAL A 77 3.63 8.51 8.07
N ILE A 78 2.63 8.86 7.27
CA ILE A 78 1.53 9.70 7.72
C ILE A 78 0.55 8.86 8.53
N THR A 79 0.16 7.71 7.99
CA THR A 79 -0.72 6.77 8.68
C THR A 79 -0.46 5.36 8.17
N THR A 80 -0.74 4.37 8.99
CA THR A 80 -0.52 2.97 8.65
C THR A 80 -1.64 2.11 9.22
N SER A 81 -1.95 1.03 8.51
CA SER A 81 -2.87 0.01 9.00
C SER A 81 -2.20 -0.92 10.01
N GLY A 82 -0.86 -0.90 10.08
CA GLY A 82 -0.13 -1.96 10.73
C GLY A 82 -0.15 -3.23 9.89
N GLN A 83 0.60 -4.22 10.31
CA GLN A 83 0.64 -5.52 9.61
C GLN A 83 -0.62 -6.31 9.92
N GLN A 84 -1.34 -6.68 8.87
CA GLN A 84 -2.54 -7.51 9.00
C GLN A 84 -2.18 -8.92 8.57
N TRP A 85 -2.03 -9.79 9.54
CA TRP A 85 -1.57 -11.17 9.34
C TRP A 85 -2.72 -12.14 9.11
N GLY A 86 -2.49 -13.12 8.29
CA GLY A 86 -3.47 -14.19 8.07
C GLY A 86 -2.97 -15.24 7.09
N TRP A 87 -3.83 -16.20 6.85
CA TRP A 87 -3.61 -17.27 5.89
C TRP A 87 -4.40 -16.99 4.64
N HIS A 88 -3.84 -17.35 3.49
CA HIS A 88 -4.47 -17.26 2.17
C HIS A 88 -4.69 -15.82 1.75
N GLY A 89 -5.75 -15.17 2.17
CA GLY A 89 -6.02 -13.77 1.80
C GLY A 89 -5.89 -12.83 2.97
N THR A 90 -5.19 -11.71 2.78
CA THR A 90 -5.12 -10.63 3.78
C THR A 90 -5.44 -9.32 3.11
N GLU A 91 -5.98 -8.41 3.89
CA GLU A 91 -6.37 -7.09 3.43
C GLU A 91 -5.97 -6.07 4.47
N ALA A 92 -5.50 -4.92 4.01
CA ALA A 92 -5.12 -3.82 4.90
C ALA A 92 -5.55 -2.50 4.28
N LYS A 93 -6.05 -1.59 5.10
CA LYS A 93 -6.40 -0.25 4.65
C LYS A 93 -6.16 0.74 5.78
N THR A 94 -5.67 1.91 5.42
CA THR A 94 -5.49 2.98 6.39
C THR A 94 -6.83 3.63 6.71
N ASN A 95 -6.84 4.42 7.77
CA ASN A 95 -7.97 5.30 8.02
C ASN A 95 -8.06 6.34 6.91
N TRP A 96 -9.25 6.88 6.71
CA TRP A 96 -9.43 8.02 5.81
C TRP A 96 -8.68 9.21 6.39
N THR A 97 -7.74 9.75 5.59
CA THR A 97 -6.90 10.87 6.00
C THR A 97 -7.32 12.12 5.24
N ALA A 98 -7.70 13.14 5.99
CA ALA A 98 -8.17 14.40 5.42
C ALA A 98 -7.04 15.15 4.74
N PHE A 99 -7.33 15.78 3.61
CA PHE A 99 -6.41 16.69 2.95
C PHE A 99 -5.99 17.78 3.93
N ASN A 100 -4.69 18.03 4.00
CA ASN A 100 -4.12 19.07 4.84
C ASN A 100 -3.14 19.89 4.00
N PRO A 101 -3.49 21.15 3.68
CA PRO A 101 -2.64 21.97 2.81
C PRO A 101 -1.28 22.29 3.42
N HIS A 102 -1.11 22.09 4.71
CA HIS A 102 0.17 22.34 5.39
C HIS A 102 1.13 21.15 5.31
N LEU A 103 0.67 19.99 4.82
CA LEU A 103 1.55 18.85 4.65
C LEU A 103 2.44 19.03 3.42
N PRO A 104 3.74 18.74 3.54
CA PRO A 104 4.65 18.90 2.41
C PRO A 104 4.42 17.88 1.28
N SER A 105 3.60 16.89 1.49
CA SER A 105 3.38 15.79 0.56
C SER A 105 2.03 15.89 -0.13
N SER A 106 1.78 16.99 -0.82
CA SER A 106 0.55 17.19 -1.58
C SER A 106 -0.72 17.09 -0.74
N GLY A 107 -0.61 17.31 0.56
CA GLY A 107 -1.73 17.33 1.48
C GLY A 107 -2.14 15.97 2.05
N VAL A 108 -1.82 14.87 1.41
CA VAL A 108 -2.20 13.53 1.89
C VAL A 108 -1.11 12.47 1.67
N GLY A 109 -0.03 12.82 0.98
CA GLY A 109 1.04 11.86 0.71
C GLY A 109 0.69 10.87 -0.39
N ARG A 110 1.50 9.82 -0.50
CA ARG A 110 1.28 8.76 -1.48
C ARG A 110 0.91 7.46 -0.80
N ALA A 111 0.04 6.71 -1.47
CA ALA A 111 -0.36 5.40 -0.98
C ALA A 111 0.72 4.37 -1.27
N ARG A 112 1.02 3.54 -0.30
CA ARG A 112 1.92 2.40 -0.45
C ARG A 112 1.33 1.21 0.29
N THR A 113 1.60 0.03 -0.25
CA THR A 113 1.22 -1.22 0.41
C THR A 113 2.41 -2.15 0.41
N TYR A 114 2.44 -3.04 1.39
CA TYR A 114 3.55 -3.98 1.56
C TYR A 114 2.99 -5.34 1.91
N TYR A 115 3.75 -6.38 1.58
CA TYR A 115 3.43 -7.74 2.02
C TYR A 115 4.70 -8.49 2.36
N GLY A 116 4.56 -9.52 3.17
CA GLY A 116 5.68 -10.37 3.54
C GLY A 116 5.22 -11.55 4.38
N LYS A 117 6.18 -12.33 4.83
CA LYS A 117 5.90 -13.48 5.69
C LYS A 117 6.96 -13.67 6.77
#